data_e7b932713cce311b2486beabd5ea2e3d
#
_entry.id   e7b932713cce311b2486beabd5ea2e3d
#
_cell.length_a   1.000
_cell.length_b   1.000
_cell.length_c   1.000
_cell.angle_alpha   90.00
_cell.angle_beta   90.00
_cell.angle_gamma   90.00
#
_symmetry.space_group_name_H-M   'P 1'
#
loop_
_entity.id
_entity.type
_entity.pdbx_description
1 polymer ?
#
loop_
_entity_poly.entity_id
_entity_poly.type
_entity_poly.pdbx_seq_one_letter_code
_entity_poly.pdbx_strand_id
1 'polypeptide(L)'
;PEYYGQVITTRTYNDRLSTLANVRDAGMKVCCGGIVGMGEERNDRVGLLQQLANLPHHPESVPINMLVKIEGTPLADVDDLDPFEFVRTVAVARILMPQSYVRLSAGRQEMNDEAQALCFMAGANSIFYGERLLTTDNPEANHDQRLFKRLGIHPLDPRHEASDEAHEEAIQAQVSEQQAEEAGLFYNCLLYT
;
A
#
# COMPACT_ATOMS: atom_id res chain seq x y z
N PRO A 1 -0.99 11.08 -14.51
CA PRO A 1 -1.59 10.90 -15.85
C PRO A 1 -0.52 10.83 -16.95
N GLU A 2 0.47 11.72 -16.91
CA GLU A 2 1.50 11.85 -17.97
C GLU A 2 2.38 10.60 -18.05
N TYR A 3 2.93 10.15 -16.93
CA TYR A 3 3.73 8.94 -16.86
C TYR A 3 2.93 7.67 -17.23
N TYR A 4 1.66 7.60 -16.83
CA TYR A 4 0.78 6.48 -17.18
C TYR A 4 0.71 6.22 -18.69
N GLY A 5 0.57 7.28 -19.49
CA GLY A 5 0.50 7.20 -20.95
C GLY A 5 1.80 6.73 -21.63
N GLN A 6 2.94 6.81 -20.93
CA GLN A 6 4.23 6.30 -21.44
C GLN A 6 4.34 4.78 -21.25
N VAL A 7 3.69 4.23 -20.24
CA VAL A 7 3.75 2.79 -19.90
C VAL A 7 2.57 2.01 -20.49
N ILE A 8 1.36 2.57 -20.41
CA ILE A 8 0.11 1.92 -20.83
C ILE A 8 -0.45 2.60 -22.07
N THR A 9 -0.45 1.88 -23.17
CA THR A 9 -0.92 2.39 -24.49
C THR A 9 -2.31 1.87 -24.87
N THR A 10 -2.84 0.86 -24.18
CA THR A 10 -4.10 0.20 -24.51
C THR A 10 -5.34 0.85 -23.90
N ARG A 11 -5.15 1.71 -22.88
CA ARG A 11 -6.24 2.42 -22.18
C ARG A 11 -5.75 3.78 -21.71
N THR A 12 -6.66 4.75 -21.65
CA THR A 12 -6.36 6.04 -21.08
C THR A 12 -6.41 5.99 -19.54
N TYR A 13 -5.79 6.96 -18.92
CA TYR A 13 -5.88 7.14 -17.45
C TYR A 13 -7.32 7.36 -16.99
N ASN A 14 -8.10 8.12 -17.75
CA ASN A 14 -9.51 8.38 -17.45
C ASN A 14 -10.39 7.12 -17.55
N ASP A 15 -10.10 6.21 -18.47
CA ASP A 15 -10.80 4.92 -18.53
C ASP A 15 -10.62 4.12 -17.24
N ARG A 16 -9.45 4.21 -16.63
CA ARG A 16 -9.18 3.56 -15.32
C ARG A 16 -10.04 4.18 -14.21
N LEU A 17 -10.10 5.51 -14.15
CA LEU A 17 -10.92 6.20 -13.15
C LEU A 17 -12.41 5.91 -13.35
N SER A 18 -12.88 5.92 -14.59
CA SER A 18 -14.27 5.55 -14.90
C SER A 18 -14.59 4.11 -14.51
N THR A 19 -13.64 3.19 -14.69
CA THR A 19 -13.80 1.80 -14.24
C THR A 19 -13.97 1.72 -12.72
N LEU A 20 -13.17 2.46 -11.95
CA LEU A 20 -13.28 2.49 -10.48
C LEU A 20 -14.65 3.04 -10.04
N ALA A 21 -15.12 4.10 -10.69
CA ALA A 21 -16.44 4.66 -10.42
C ALA A 21 -17.55 3.62 -10.69
N ASN A 22 -17.52 2.97 -11.85
CA ASN A 22 -18.50 1.95 -12.21
C ASN A 22 -18.51 0.75 -11.24
N VAL A 23 -17.33 0.32 -10.76
CA VAL A 23 -17.20 -0.74 -9.75
C VAL A 23 -17.88 -0.31 -8.46
N ARG A 24 -17.65 0.94 -8.04
CA ARG A 24 -18.25 1.53 -6.83
C ARG A 24 -19.76 1.66 -6.96
N ASP A 25 -20.24 2.15 -8.10
CA ASP A 25 -21.69 2.30 -8.39
C ASP A 25 -22.41 0.95 -8.42
N ALA A 26 -21.70 -0.14 -8.76
CA ALA A 26 -22.20 -1.50 -8.67
C ALA A 26 -22.20 -2.07 -7.24
N GLY A 27 -21.84 -1.29 -6.21
CA GLY A 27 -21.80 -1.70 -4.81
C GLY A 27 -20.64 -2.63 -4.45
N MET A 28 -19.62 -2.70 -5.29
CA MET A 28 -18.44 -3.56 -5.04
C MET A 28 -17.32 -2.79 -4.33
N LYS A 29 -16.60 -3.50 -3.46
CA LYS A 29 -15.36 -2.99 -2.83
C LYS A 29 -14.27 -2.82 -3.88
N VAL A 30 -13.46 -1.76 -3.74
CA VAL A 30 -12.40 -1.41 -4.68
C VAL A 30 -11.04 -1.83 -4.13
N CYS A 31 -10.30 -2.58 -4.93
CA CYS A 31 -8.87 -2.85 -4.71
C CYS A 31 -8.10 -2.14 -5.83
N CYS A 32 -7.44 -1.04 -5.50
CA CYS A 32 -6.72 -0.23 -6.46
C CYS A 32 -5.47 0.38 -5.86
N GLY A 33 -4.34 0.15 -6.49
CA GLY A 33 -3.03 0.68 -6.10
C GLY A 33 -2.16 0.90 -7.31
N GLY A 34 -0.86 0.64 -7.18
CA GLY A 34 0.08 0.85 -8.27
C GLY A 34 1.32 -0.02 -8.19
N ILE A 35 2.09 0.02 -9.28
CA ILE A 35 3.43 -0.53 -9.36
C ILE A 35 4.39 0.65 -9.31
N VAL A 36 5.42 0.56 -8.50
CA VAL A 36 6.51 1.53 -8.37
C VAL A 36 7.85 0.90 -8.75
N GLY A 37 8.83 1.72 -9.09
CA GLY A 37 10.12 1.25 -9.58
C GLY A 37 10.14 0.99 -11.09
N MET A 38 9.22 1.59 -11.83
CA MET A 38 9.17 1.50 -13.30
C MET A 38 9.99 2.60 -14.01
N GLY A 39 10.79 3.37 -13.26
CA GLY A 39 11.49 4.56 -13.74
C GLY A 39 10.71 5.87 -13.55
N GLU A 40 9.60 5.81 -12.83
CA GLU A 40 8.81 6.99 -12.45
C GLU A 40 9.55 7.87 -11.44
N GLU A 41 9.25 9.16 -11.45
CA GLU A 41 9.76 10.10 -10.46
C GLU A 41 8.95 10.06 -9.15
N ARG A 42 9.49 10.67 -8.11
CA ARG A 42 8.79 10.81 -6.81
C ARG A 42 7.44 11.50 -6.97
N ASN A 43 7.36 12.52 -7.83
CA ASN A 43 6.11 13.25 -8.07
C ASN A 43 5.03 12.37 -8.72
N ASP A 44 5.40 11.38 -9.52
CA ASP A 44 4.45 10.43 -10.10
C ASP A 44 3.84 9.54 -9.01
N ARG A 45 4.66 9.08 -8.06
CA ARG A 45 4.18 8.32 -6.89
C ARG A 45 3.25 9.14 -6.01
N VAL A 46 3.62 10.42 -5.75
CA VAL A 46 2.75 11.36 -5.04
C VAL A 46 1.42 11.53 -5.79
N GLY A 47 1.47 11.74 -7.10
CA GLY A 47 0.27 11.89 -7.93
C GLY A 47 -0.63 10.64 -7.90
N LEU A 48 -0.06 9.44 -7.88
CA LEU A 48 -0.81 8.19 -7.73
C LEU A 48 -1.57 8.16 -6.39
N LEU A 49 -0.88 8.41 -5.28
CA LEU A 49 -1.48 8.34 -3.95
C LEU A 49 -2.50 9.45 -3.73
N GLN A 50 -2.20 10.67 -4.20
CA GLN A 50 -3.14 11.78 -4.17
C GLN A 50 -4.42 11.48 -4.94
N GLN A 51 -4.30 10.86 -6.12
CA GLN A 51 -5.48 10.49 -6.91
C GLN A 51 -6.36 9.48 -6.18
N LEU A 52 -5.77 8.46 -5.55
CA LEU A 52 -6.51 7.44 -4.80
C LEU A 52 -7.18 8.04 -3.55
N ALA A 53 -6.46 8.91 -2.84
CA ALA A 53 -6.97 9.58 -1.64
C ALA A 53 -8.08 10.61 -1.94
N ASN A 54 -8.10 11.15 -3.15
CA ASN A 54 -9.12 12.11 -3.59
C ASN A 54 -10.32 11.45 -4.29
N LEU A 55 -10.41 10.12 -4.32
CA LEU A 55 -11.62 9.45 -4.74
C LEU A 55 -12.78 9.75 -3.75
N PRO A 56 -14.04 9.76 -4.20
CA PRO A 56 -15.19 9.99 -3.30
C PRO A 56 -15.23 9.08 -2.08
N HIS A 57 -14.72 7.86 -2.24
CA HIS A 57 -14.45 6.90 -1.18
C HIS A 57 -13.08 6.30 -1.42
N HIS A 58 -12.26 6.19 -0.38
CA HIS A 58 -10.96 5.53 -0.49
C HIS A 58 -11.15 4.07 -0.93
N PRO A 59 -10.20 3.50 -1.70
CA PRO A 59 -10.20 2.07 -1.96
C PRO A 59 -10.10 1.28 -0.66
N GLU A 60 -10.83 0.19 -0.52
CA GLU A 60 -10.73 -0.68 0.66
C GLU A 60 -9.36 -1.35 0.72
N SER A 61 -8.73 -1.58 -0.42
CA SER A 61 -7.37 -2.14 -0.49
C SER A 61 -6.50 -1.37 -1.48
N VAL A 62 -5.31 -1.01 -1.03
CA VAL A 62 -4.31 -0.26 -1.81
C VAL A 62 -3.03 -1.11 -1.89
N PRO A 63 -2.92 -2.00 -2.89
CA PRO A 63 -1.69 -2.75 -3.12
C PRO A 63 -0.59 -1.84 -3.65
N ILE A 64 0.56 -1.82 -2.97
CA ILE A 64 1.80 -1.22 -3.43
C ILE A 64 2.68 -2.36 -3.92
N ASN A 65 2.89 -2.41 -5.23
CA ASN A 65 3.73 -3.41 -5.87
C ASN A 65 5.09 -2.80 -6.21
N MET A 66 6.16 -3.56 -6.03
CA MET A 66 7.44 -3.24 -6.62
C MET A 66 7.56 -3.93 -7.98
N LEU A 67 8.11 -3.25 -8.96
CA LEU A 67 8.34 -3.85 -10.28
C LEU A 67 9.23 -5.08 -10.13
N VAL A 68 8.76 -6.20 -10.67
CA VAL A 68 9.58 -7.39 -10.89
C VAL A 68 10.07 -7.33 -12.33
N LYS A 69 11.38 -7.14 -12.49
CA LYS A 69 12.00 -7.02 -13.83
C LYS A 69 12.02 -8.37 -14.52
N ILE A 70 11.59 -8.39 -15.76
CA ILE A 70 11.59 -9.60 -16.59
C ILE A 70 12.42 -9.32 -17.83
N GLU A 71 13.41 -10.17 -18.07
CA GLU A 71 14.27 -10.08 -19.24
C GLU A 71 13.46 -10.06 -20.55
N GLY A 72 13.86 -9.22 -21.50
CA GLY A 72 13.17 -9.05 -22.78
C GLY A 72 11.92 -8.16 -22.73
N THR A 73 11.61 -7.55 -21.59
CA THR A 73 10.53 -6.54 -21.49
C THR A 73 11.10 -5.12 -21.56
N PRO A 74 10.30 -4.12 -21.96
CA PRO A 74 10.75 -2.72 -22.02
C PRO A 74 11.26 -2.13 -20.70
N LEU A 75 10.89 -2.72 -19.56
CA LEU A 75 11.26 -2.26 -18.22
C LEU A 75 12.37 -3.12 -17.58
N ALA A 76 13.00 -4.02 -18.33
CA ALA A 76 14.02 -4.92 -17.79
C ALA A 76 15.25 -4.18 -17.25
N ASP A 77 15.63 -3.07 -17.90
CA ASP A 77 16.85 -2.32 -17.64
C ASP A 77 16.64 -1.02 -16.84
N VAL A 78 15.44 -0.78 -16.29
CA VAL A 78 15.21 0.39 -15.41
C VAL A 78 16.02 0.25 -14.12
N ASP A 79 16.45 1.37 -13.56
CA ASP A 79 17.16 1.38 -12.28
C ASP A 79 16.30 0.81 -11.15
N ASP A 80 16.95 0.19 -10.16
CA ASP A 80 16.22 -0.28 -8.97
C ASP A 80 15.72 0.89 -8.14
N LEU A 81 14.49 0.76 -7.66
CA LEU A 81 13.95 1.73 -6.71
C LEU A 81 14.67 1.62 -5.37
N ASP A 82 15.13 2.75 -4.83
CA ASP A 82 15.65 2.82 -3.47
C ASP A 82 14.59 2.23 -2.49
N PRO A 83 14.95 1.23 -1.67
CA PRO A 83 14.04 0.65 -0.69
C PRO A 83 13.37 1.67 0.24
N PHE A 84 14.05 2.75 0.60
CA PHE A 84 13.47 3.83 1.41
C PHE A 84 12.41 4.63 0.66
N GLU A 85 12.50 4.76 -0.66
CA GLU A 85 11.44 5.36 -1.46
C GLU A 85 10.19 4.48 -1.48
N PHE A 86 10.36 3.15 -1.50
CA PHE A 86 9.25 2.22 -1.37
C PHE A 86 8.58 2.33 0.02
N VAL A 87 9.36 2.32 1.10
CA VAL A 87 8.87 2.49 2.48
C VAL A 87 8.13 3.82 2.64
N ARG A 88 8.67 4.92 2.09
CA ARG A 88 7.98 6.23 2.10
C ARG A 88 6.65 6.19 1.36
N THR A 89 6.59 5.49 0.23
CA THR A 89 5.34 5.33 -0.53
C THR A 89 4.28 4.62 0.31
N VAL A 90 4.66 3.56 1.04
CA VAL A 90 3.79 2.85 1.99
C VAL A 90 3.32 3.79 3.12
N ALA A 91 4.25 4.54 3.73
CA ALA A 91 3.93 5.47 4.82
C ALA A 91 2.93 6.56 4.37
N VAL A 92 3.17 7.16 3.22
CA VAL A 92 2.28 8.20 2.68
C VAL A 92 0.92 7.60 2.31
N ALA A 93 0.87 6.39 1.74
CA ALA A 93 -0.39 5.70 1.47
C ALA A 93 -1.20 5.49 2.76
N ARG A 94 -0.56 5.07 3.85
CA ARG A 94 -1.21 4.90 5.15
C ARG A 94 -1.75 6.21 5.72
N ILE A 95 -0.96 7.29 5.67
CA ILE A 95 -1.37 8.62 6.17
C ILE A 95 -2.57 9.14 5.40
N LEU A 96 -2.54 9.03 4.08
CA LEU A 96 -3.61 9.58 3.22
C LEU A 96 -4.88 8.73 3.23
N MET A 97 -4.76 7.42 3.44
CA MET A 97 -5.87 6.46 3.39
C MET A 97 -5.86 5.56 4.65
N PRO A 98 -6.15 6.13 5.84
CA PRO A 98 -5.94 5.44 7.12
C PRO A 98 -6.83 4.20 7.30
N GLN A 99 -7.98 4.13 6.65
CA GLN A 99 -8.90 2.99 6.74
C GLN A 99 -8.62 1.89 5.71
N SER A 100 -7.80 2.18 4.68
CA SER A 100 -7.50 1.21 3.62
C SER A 100 -6.56 0.11 4.09
N TYR A 101 -6.71 -1.09 3.55
CA TYR A 101 -5.68 -2.10 3.65
C TYR A 101 -4.50 -1.73 2.73
N VAL A 102 -3.45 -1.14 3.29
CA VAL A 102 -2.20 -0.88 2.56
C VAL A 102 -1.46 -2.20 2.45
N ARG A 103 -1.39 -2.72 1.24
CA ARG A 103 -0.97 -4.10 0.98
C ARG A 103 0.40 -4.16 0.33
N LEU A 104 1.31 -4.92 0.92
CA LEU A 104 2.51 -5.36 0.23
C LEU A 104 2.15 -6.53 -0.69
N SER A 105 2.48 -6.39 -1.97
CA SER A 105 2.06 -7.31 -3.01
C SER A 105 3.27 -7.80 -3.84
N ALA A 106 3.23 -7.73 -5.16
CA ALA A 106 4.33 -8.18 -6.01
C ALA A 106 5.66 -7.49 -5.67
N GLY A 107 6.78 -8.20 -5.87
CA GLY A 107 8.13 -7.75 -5.59
C GLY A 107 8.60 -7.98 -4.15
N ARG A 108 7.78 -8.55 -3.27
CA ARG A 108 8.18 -8.87 -1.89
C ARG A 108 9.35 -9.85 -1.79
N GLN A 109 9.46 -10.79 -2.72
CA GLN A 109 10.57 -11.75 -2.76
C GLN A 109 11.93 -11.07 -2.93
N GLU A 110 11.96 -9.95 -3.64
CA GLU A 110 13.17 -9.17 -3.87
C GLU A 110 13.56 -8.30 -2.66
N MET A 111 12.67 -8.18 -1.67
CA MET A 111 12.91 -7.42 -0.44
C MET A 111 13.50 -8.34 0.64
N ASN A 112 14.54 -7.87 1.31
CA ASN A 112 15.00 -8.50 2.54
C ASN A 112 14.00 -8.31 3.69
N ASP A 113 14.17 -9.07 4.77
CA ASP A 113 13.32 -9.03 5.96
C ASP A 113 13.24 -7.63 6.58
N GLU A 114 14.36 -6.90 6.58
CA GLU A 114 14.46 -5.55 7.17
C GLU A 114 13.62 -4.54 6.38
N ALA A 115 13.64 -4.59 5.05
CA ALA A 115 12.82 -3.72 4.22
C ALA A 115 11.32 -4.02 4.38
N GLN A 116 10.95 -5.30 4.46
CA GLN A 116 9.58 -5.71 4.73
C GLN A 116 9.14 -5.26 6.14
N ALA A 117 9.98 -5.43 7.15
CA ALA A 117 9.72 -4.97 8.52
C ALA A 117 9.49 -3.45 8.55
N LEU A 118 10.33 -2.67 7.88
CA LEU A 118 10.15 -1.22 7.77
C LEU A 118 8.81 -0.86 7.10
N CYS A 119 8.38 -1.61 6.08
CA CYS A 119 7.08 -1.40 5.45
C CYS A 119 5.92 -1.64 6.43
N PHE A 120 5.98 -2.70 7.26
CA PHE A 120 4.96 -2.93 8.29
C PHE A 120 4.96 -1.83 9.34
N MET A 121 6.12 -1.37 9.81
CA MET A 121 6.24 -0.24 10.74
C MET A 121 5.78 1.08 10.11
N ALA A 122 5.93 1.24 8.80
CA ALA A 122 5.44 2.40 8.05
C ALA A 122 3.92 2.36 7.78
N GLY A 123 3.22 1.27 8.13
CA GLY A 123 1.77 1.17 8.08
C GLY A 123 1.21 0.21 7.04
N ALA A 124 2.03 -0.63 6.40
CA ALA A 124 1.48 -1.78 5.67
C ALA A 124 0.81 -2.73 6.66
N ASN A 125 -0.44 -3.10 6.40
CA ASN A 125 -1.23 -3.97 7.27
C ASN A 125 -1.88 -5.15 6.54
N SER A 126 -1.47 -5.40 5.32
CA SER A 126 -1.96 -6.52 4.52
C SER A 126 -0.87 -7.06 3.61
N ILE A 127 -0.92 -8.36 3.36
CA ILE A 127 -0.08 -9.04 2.36
C ILE A 127 -0.93 -9.99 1.53
N PHE A 128 -0.42 -10.37 0.36
CA PHE A 128 -0.90 -11.60 -0.26
C PHE A 128 -0.23 -12.80 0.40
N TYR A 129 -1.04 -13.74 0.82
CA TYR A 129 -0.61 -14.98 1.45
C TYR A 129 -0.77 -16.14 0.45
N GLY A 130 0.21 -17.03 0.41
CA GLY A 130 0.22 -18.18 -0.51
C GLY A 130 1.51 -18.25 -1.30
N GLU A 131 1.70 -19.36 -2.02
CA GLU A 131 2.95 -19.66 -2.71
C GLU A 131 3.16 -18.81 -3.97
N ARG A 132 2.08 -18.35 -4.60
CA ARG A 132 2.18 -17.70 -5.91
C ARG A 132 1.16 -16.58 -6.09
N LEU A 133 1.60 -15.47 -6.65
CA LEU A 133 0.74 -14.46 -7.28
C LEU A 133 0.45 -14.87 -8.74
N LEU A 134 -0.43 -14.14 -9.42
CA LEU A 134 -0.86 -14.50 -10.78
C LEU A 134 0.32 -14.71 -11.76
N THR A 135 1.33 -13.87 -11.68
CA THR A 135 2.45 -13.84 -12.64
C THR A 135 3.83 -13.94 -12.00
N THR A 136 3.92 -13.81 -10.68
CA THR A 136 5.18 -13.83 -9.94
C THR A 136 5.08 -14.74 -8.73
N ASP A 137 6.20 -15.26 -8.28
CA ASP A 137 6.26 -16.01 -7.03
C ASP A 137 6.04 -15.05 -5.83
N ASN A 138 5.64 -15.62 -4.71
CA ASN A 138 5.41 -14.92 -3.45
C ASN A 138 6.26 -15.59 -2.37
N PRO A 139 6.71 -14.87 -1.33
CA PRO A 139 7.40 -15.50 -0.21
C PRO A 139 6.60 -16.68 0.33
N GLU A 140 7.30 -17.76 0.64
CA GLU A 140 6.65 -18.96 1.21
C GLU A 140 5.89 -18.61 2.50
N ALA A 141 4.74 -19.23 2.72
CA ALA A 141 3.93 -19.04 3.91
C ALA A 141 4.73 -19.23 5.22
N ASN A 142 5.66 -20.18 5.24
CA ASN A 142 6.55 -20.41 6.37
C ASN A 142 7.55 -19.27 6.60
N HIS A 143 7.97 -18.57 5.55
CA HIS A 143 8.84 -17.41 5.66
C HIS A 143 8.07 -16.25 6.31
N ASP A 144 6.86 -15.95 5.84
CA ASP A 144 5.99 -14.94 6.41
C ASP A 144 5.70 -15.18 7.89
N GLN A 145 5.39 -16.42 8.27
CA GLN A 145 5.14 -16.79 9.67
C GLN A 145 6.39 -16.55 10.55
N ARG A 146 7.59 -16.89 10.06
CA ARG A 146 8.84 -16.63 10.79
C ARG A 146 9.09 -15.14 10.95
N LEU A 147 8.90 -14.35 9.89
CA LEU A 147 9.07 -12.90 9.92
C LEU A 147 8.08 -12.27 10.90
N PHE A 148 6.81 -12.59 10.83
CA PHE A 148 5.79 -12.06 11.74
C PHE A 148 6.08 -12.41 13.20
N LYS A 149 6.50 -13.65 13.49
CA LYS A 149 6.89 -14.03 14.84
C LYS A 149 8.09 -13.21 15.36
N ARG A 150 9.09 -12.94 14.52
CA ARG A 150 10.25 -12.09 14.88
C ARG A 150 9.83 -10.65 15.16
N LEU A 151 8.85 -10.14 14.43
CA LEU A 151 8.33 -8.77 14.57
C LEU A 151 7.27 -8.62 15.65
N GLY A 152 6.77 -9.71 16.23
CA GLY A 152 5.65 -9.68 17.18
C GLY A 152 4.31 -9.30 16.53
N ILE A 153 4.20 -9.48 15.21
CA ILE A 153 2.97 -9.22 14.45
C ILE A 153 2.14 -10.50 14.41
N HIS A 154 0.84 -10.36 14.64
CA HIS A 154 -0.10 -11.46 14.56
C HIS A 154 -1.10 -11.20 13.42
N PRO A 155 -1.22 -12.12 12.43
CA PRO A 155 -2.28 -12.04 11.44
C PRO A 155 -3.65 -12.09 12.13
N LEU A 156 -4.60 -11.29 11.63
CA LEU A 156 -5.99 -11.40 12.07
C LEU A 156 -6.54 -12.78 11.67
N ASP A 157 -7.24 -13.44 12.57
CA ASP A 157 -7.97 -14.68 12.22
C ASP A 157 -9.19 -14.28 11.37
N PRO A 158 -9.34 -14.82 10.15
CA PRO A 158 -10.48 -14.50 9.29
C PRO A 158 -11.84 -14.81 9.92
N ARG A 159 -11.88 -15.66 10.95
CA ARG A 159 -13.10 -15.97 11.71
C ARG A 159 -13.47 -14.89 12.73
N HIS A 160 -12.57 -13.96 13.00
CA HIS A 160 -12.76 -12.77 13.83
C HIS A 160 -12.77 -11.49 13.00
N GLU A 161 -13.13 -11.56 11.72
CA GLU A 161 -13.52 -10.34 11.02
C GLU A 161 -14.71 -9.77 11.80
N ALA A 162 -14.39 -8.79 12.64
CA ALA A 162 -15.39 -7.88 13.16
C ALA A 162 -16.18 -7.38 11.95
N SER A 163 -17.49 -7.26 12.06
CA SER A 163 -18.30 -6.64 11.02
C SER A 163 -17.59 -5.38 10.53
N ASP A 164 -17.66 -5.05 9.26
CA ASP A 164 -17.01 -3.85 8.69
C ASP A 164 -17.26 -2.62 9.61
N GLU A 165 -18.42 -2.54 10.27
CA GLU A 165 -18.80 -1.53 11.26
C GLU A 165 -17.92 -1.53 12.53
N ALA A 166 -17.63 -2.69 13.11
CA ALA A 166 -16.78 -2.76 14.30
C ALA A 166 -15.29 -2.49 13.97
N HIS A 167 -14.87 -2.76 12.75
CA HIS A 167 -13.54 -2.39 12.27
C HIS A 167 -13.42 -0.87 12.05
N GLU A 168 -14.45 -0.25 11.48
CA GLU A 168 -14.53 1.20 11.31
C GLU A 168 -14.58 1.93 12.65
N GLU A 169 -15.37 1.43 13.62
CA GLU A 169 -15.42 1.97 14.98
C GLU A 169 -14.07 1.85 15.71
N ALA A 170 -13.36 0.73 15.57
CA ALA A 170 -12.04 0.53 16.18
C ALA A 170 -10.98 1.47 15.57
N ILE A 171 -11.00 1.70 14.25
CA ILE A 171 -10.12 2.65 13.60
C ILE A 171 -10.47 4.09 13.99
N GLN A 172 -11.74 4.46 14.03
CA GLN A 172 -12.17 5.79 14.48
C GLN A 172 -11.78 6.06 15.93
N ALA A 173 -11.88 5.06 16.81
CA ALA A 173 -11.42 5.17 18.19
C ALA A 173 -9.90 5.41 18.25
N GLN A 174 -9.10 4.66 17.49
CA GLN A 174 -7.65 4.85 17.42
C GLN A 174 -7.25 6.22 16.84
N VAL A 175 -7.93 6.66 15.78
CA VAL A 175 -7.67 7.99 15.19
C VAL A 175 -8.02 9.11 16.15
N SER A 176 -9.13 8.98 16.91
CA SER A 176 -9.52 9.99 17.90
C SER A 176 -8.57 10.00 19.12
N GLU A 177 -8.05 8.86 19.52
CA GLU A 177 -7.05 8.72 20.59
C GLU A 177 -5.70 9.30 20.18
N GLN A 178 -5.24 9.03 18.96
CA GLN A 178 -4.03 9.65 18.39
C GLN A 178 -4.17 11.17 18.22
N GLN A 179 -5.31 11.67 17.76
CA GLN A 179 -5.55 13.12 17.66
C GLN A 179 -5.57 13.80 19.04
N ALA A 180 -6.05 13.12 20.08
CA ALA A 180 -6.01 13.63 21.45
C ALA A 180 -4.59 13.62 22.03
N GLU A 181 -3.77 12.60 21.69
CA GLU A 181 -2.35 12.54 22.08
C GLU A 181 -1.51 13.56 21.30
N GLU A 182 -1.75 13.75 20.00
CA GLU A 182 -1.05 14.76 19.19
C GLU A 182 -1.37 16.19 19.66
N ALA A 183 -2.59 16.49 20.09
CA ALA A 183 -2.91 17.77 20.71
C ALA A 183 -2.13 17.98 22.02
N GLY A 184 -1.77 16.91 22.75
CA GLY A 184 -0.89 16.97 23.90
C GLY A 184 0.61 17.06 23.54
N LEU A 185 1.05 16.43 22.45
CA LEU A 185 2.44 16.42 21.98
C LEU A 185 2.88 17.75 21.36
N PHE A 186 2.00 18.47 20.71
CA PHE A 186 2.30 19.81 20.16
C PHE A 186 2.70 20.83 21.23
N TYR A 187 2.24 20.66 22.46
CA TYR A 187 2.65 21.50 23.60
C TYR A 187 4.05 21.14 24.13
N ASN A 188 4.52 19.90 23.95
CA ASN A 188 5.82 19.46 24.45
C ASN A 188 6.98 19.67 23.46
N CYS A 189 6.71 19.81 22.16
CA CYS A 189 7.75 20.02 21.14
C CYS A 189 8.33 21.44 21.14
N LEU A 190 7.66 22.42 21.78
CA LEU A 190 8.15 23.80 21.92
C LEU A 190 9.10 24.02 23.12
N LEU A 191 9.40 22.97 23.89
CA LEU A 191 10.28 23.04 25.06
C LEU A 191 11.74 22.60 24.77
N TYR A 192 12.09 22.29 23.51
CA TYR A 192 13.43 21.87 23.08
C TYR A 192 14.09 22.84 22.08
N THR A 193 13.87 24.13 22.20
CA THR A 193 14.67 25.17 21.53
C THR A 193 15.52 25.91 22.54
#